data_a47afa0049e6eb4def24ebc45fba1237
#
_entry.id   a47afa0049e6eb4def24ebc45fba1237
#
_cell.length_a   1.000
_cell.length_b   1.000
_cell.length_c   1.000
_cell.angle_alpha   90.00
_cell.angle_beta   90.00
_cell.angle_gamma   90.00
#
_symmetry.space_group_name_H-M   'P 1'
#
loop_
_entity.id
_entity.type
_entity.pdbx_description
1 polymer ?
#
loop_
_entity_poly.entity_id
_entity_poly.type
_entity_poly.pdbx_seq_one_letter_code
_entity_poly.pdbx_strand_id
1 'polypeptide(L)'
;SGTSLRTMFREGRGINCSYAVYQDVSGHAEEKTLAIGIGIGSGYLFKTTFQREATSDLTGERGSLMGAMEGLFEAQYEVLREHGHSPSEAFNETVEEMTQSLMPLFGEKGMDWMYANCSTTAQRGALDWAPRFREAIKPVMEWLYLSVKTGNEAQISIDRNSQPDYREKLN
;
A
#
# COMPACT_ATOMS: atom_id res chain seq x y z
N SER A 1 2.62 -4.58 8.52
CA SER A 1 1.64 -4.85 9.57
C SER A 1 2.10 -5.98 10.48
N GLY A 2 1.90 -5.83 11.80
CA GLY A 2 2.31 -6.83 12.80
C GLY A 2 1.61 -8.18 12.63
N THR A 3 0.36 -8.18 12.17
CA THR A 3 -0.40 -9.41 11.87
C THR A 3 0.23 -10.18 10.72
N SER A 4 0.59 -9.49 9.64
CA SER A 4 1.25 -10.11 8.48
C SER A 4 2.62 -10.66 8.85
N LEU A 5 3.41 -9.94 9.63
CA LEU A 5 4.71 -10.40 10.13
C LEU A 5 4.57 -11.72 10.91
N ARG A 6 3.61 -11.77 11.84
CA ARG A 6 3.36 -12.98 12.65
C ARG A 6 2.92 -14.18 11.79
N THR A 7 2.05 -13.95 10.82
CA THR A 7 1.59 -15.00 9.91
C THR A 7 2.75 -15.56 9.11
N MET A 8 3.53 -14.69 8.47
CA MET A 8 4.69 -15.08 7.68
C MET A 8 5.77 -15.78 8.51
N PHE A 9 6.02 -15.31 9.75
CA PHE A 9 6.93 -15.98 10.66
C PHE A 9 6.55 -17.45 10.93
N ARG A 10 5.26 -17.72 11.15
CA ARG A 10 4.76 -19.09 11.35
C ARG A 10 4.90 -19.96 10.11
N GLU A 11 4.89 -19.37 8.94
CA GLU A 11 5.07 -20.04 7.65
C GLU A 11 6.53 -20.15 7.22
N GLY A 12 7.48 -19.74 8.08
CA GLY A 12 8.91 -19.75 7.76
C GLY A 12 9.31 -18.72 6.70
N ARG A 13 8.49 -17.66 6.53
CA ARG A 13 8.73 -16.52 5.64
C ARG A 13 8.89 -15.24 6.44
N GLY A 14 9.31 -14.16 5.81
CA GLY A 14 9.41 -12.84 6.43
C GLY A 14 8.95 -11.73 5.50
N ILE A 15 8.42 -10.66 6.08
CA ILE A 15 8.13 -9.41 5.37
C ILE A 15 9.31 -8.43 5.58
N ASN A 16 9.55 -7.56 4.61
CA ASN A 16 10.55 -6.52 4.72
C ASN A 16 10.21 -5.54 5.86
N CYS A 17 11.22 -5.15 6.63
CA CYS A 17 11.06 -4.20 7.72
C CYS A 17 12.11 -3.10 7.63
N SER A 18 11.69 -1.85 7.83
CA SER A 18 12.60 -0.74 8.04
C SER A 18 13.09 -0.73 9.50
N TYR A 19 14.29 -0.19 9.73
CA TYR A 19 14.77 0.10 11.06
C TYR A 19 15.43 1.48 11.12
N ALA A 20 15.33 2.12 12.28
CA ALA A 20 15.92 3.43 12.51
C ALA A 20 16.44 3.54 13.95
N VAL A 21 17.53 4.26 14.10
CA VAL A 21 18.08 4.67 15.41
C VAL A 21 17.99 6.18 15.50
N TYR A 22 17.23 6.68 16.46
CA TYR A 22 17.10 8.12 16.70
C TYR A 22 18.22 8.63 17.60
N GLN A 23 18.50 7.90 18.70
CA GLN A 23 19.52 8.24 19.69
C GLN A 23 20.23 6.98 20.16
N ASP A 24 21.54 7.02 20.23
CA ASP A 24 22.36 5.92 20.73
C ASP A 24 23.21 6.37 21.92
N VAL A 25 22.72 6.13 23.13
CA VAL A 25 23.42 6.38 24.39
C VAL A 25 24.39 5.23 24.72
N SER A 26 24.11 4.03 24.20
CA SER A 26 24.86 2.80 24.52
C SER A 26 26.02 2.52 23.58
N GLY A 27 26.09 3.15 22.43
CA GLY A 27 26.98 2.79 21.32
C GLY A 27 26.61 1.50 20.59
N HIS A 28 25.48 0.87 20.96
CA HIS A 28 25.03 -0.44 20.47
C HIS A 28 23.56 -0.45 20.02
N ALA A 29 22.94 0.73 19.80
CA ALA A 29 21.52 0.79 19.47
C ALA A 29 21.22 0.15 18.12
N GLU A 30 22.07 0.32 17.13
CA GLU A 30 21.89 -0.30 15.81
C GLU A 30 21.95 -1.84 15.89
N GLU A 31 22.94 -2.39 16.57
CA GLU A 31 23.09 -3.84 16.76
C GLU A 31 21.87 -4.45 17.46
N LYS A 32 21.38 -3.80 18.50
CA LYS A 32 20.19 -4.23 19.23
C LYS A 32 18.93 -4.18 18.36
N THR A 33 18.78 -3.11 17.58
CA THR A 33 17.64 -2.96 16.66
C THR A 33 17.65 -4.03 15.57
N LEU A 34 18.80 -4.31 14.99
CA LEU A 34 18.97 -5.40 14.03
C LEU A 34 18.69 -6.78 14.65
N ALA A 35 19.17 -7.03 15.87
CA ALA A 35 18.89 -8.27 16.58
C ALA A 35 17.39 -8.48 16.84
N ILE A 36 16.66 -7.41 17.18
CA ILE A 36 15.21 -7.45 17.33
C ILE A 36 14.55 -7.76 15.98
N GLY A 37 14.95 -7.06 14.92
CA GLY A 37 14.43 -7.28 13.57
C GLY A 37 14.61 -8.72 13.09
N ILE A 38 15.78 -9.32 13.33
CA ILE A 38 16.05 -10.74 13.03
C ILE A 38 15.17 -11.64 13.91
N GLY A 39 15.09 -11.35 15.20
CA GLY A 39 14.34 -12.15 16.17
C GLY A 39 12.84 -12.23 15.89
N ILE A 40 12.25 -11.18 15.32
CA ILE A 40 10.83 -11.16 14.90
C ILE A 40 10.58 -11.76 13.51
N GLY A 41 11.65 -12.20 12.82
CA GLY A 41 11.54 -12.86 11.52
C GLY A 41 11.37 -11.93 10.32
N SER A 42 12.01 -10.75 10.34
CA SER A 42 12.03 -9.87 9.17
C SER A 42 12.68 -10.56 7.97
N GLY A 43 12.03 -10.45 6.80
CA GLY A 43 12.56 -11.03 5.57
C GLY A 43 13.75 -10.26 5.00
N TYR A 44 13.74 -8.96 5.16
CA TYR A 44 14.82 -8.03 4.79
C TYR A 44 14.78 -6.81 5.70
N LEU A 45 15.92 -6.40 6.21
CA LEU A 45 16.06 -5.22 7.06
C LEU A 45 16.78 -4.11 6.29
N PHE A 46 16.19 -2.93 6.22
CA PHE A 46 16.80 -1.75 5.59
C PHE A 46 16.76 -0.53 6.51
N LYS A 47 17.87 0.22 6.48
CA LYS A 47 18.04 1.40 7.32
C LYS A 47 17.26 2.59 6.77
N THR A 48 16.59 3.30 7.67
CA THR A 48 15.89 4.57 7.38
C THR A 48 16.09 5.56 8.52
N THR A 49 15.34 6.64 8.54
CA THR A 49 15.19 7.58 9.65
C THR A 49 13.71 7.68 10.04
N PHE A 50 13.42 8.02 11.30
CA PHE A 50 12.03 8.22 11.75
C PHE A 50 11.25 9.20 10.88
N GLN A 51 11.89 10.29 10.46
CA GLN A 51 11.25 11.27 9.58
C GLN A 51 10.92 10.70 8.20
N ARG A 52 11.84 9.94 7.59
CA ARG A 52 11.58 9.31 6.28
C ARG A 52 10.52 8.25 6.38
N GLU A 53 10.58 7.43 7.42
CA GLU A 53 9.59 6.39 7.68
C GLU A 53 8.19 6.98 7.82
N ALA A 54 8.00 7.93 8.73
CA ALA A 54 6.71 8.60 8.92
C ALA A 54 6.17 9.23 7.64
N THR A 55 7.04 9.84 6.82
CA THR A 55 6.62 10.45 5.55
C THR A 55 6.23 9.40 4.52
N SER A 56 7.04 8.36 4.34
CA SER A 56 6.77 7.32 3.35
C SER A 56 5.58 6.45 3.73
N ASP A 57 5.46 6.09 5.00
CA ASP A 57 4.38 5.26 5.53
C ASP A 57 3.02 5.94 5.36
N LEU A 58 2.86 7.16 5.86
CA LEU A 58 1.63 7.93 5.68
C LEU A 58 1.29 8.18 4.20
N THR A 59 2.29 8.42 3.37
CA THR A 59 2.07 8.57 1.92
C THR A 59 1.61 7.25 1.30
N GLY A 60 2.21 6.13 1.71
CA GLY A 60 1.85 4.79 1.24
C GLY A 60 0.44 4.41 1.64
N GLU A 61 0.09 4.58 2.91
CA GLU A 61 -1.24 4.23 3.44
C GLU A 61 -2.35 5.03 2.77
N ARG A 62 -2.20 6.35 2.66
CA ARG A 62 -3.20 7.21 2.02
C ARG A 62 -3.20 7.15 0.51
N GLY A 63 -2.05 6.87 -0.08
CA GLY A 63 -1.88 6.71 -1.52
C GLY A 63 -2.25 5.31 -1.99
N SER A 64 -1.25 4.54 -2.43
CA SER A 64 -1.45 3.27 -3.14
C SER A 64 -2.13 2.17 -2.32
N LEU A 65 -1.88 2.12 -0.98
CA LEU A 65 -2.32 1.00 -0.16
C LEU A 65 -3.81 1.03 0.16
N MET A 66 -4.38 2.23 0.35
CA MET A 66 -5.79 2.38 0.69
C MET A 66 -6.49 3.36 -0.26
N GLY A 67 -6.16 4.65 -0.22
CA GLY A 67 -6.94 5.68 -0.91
C GLY A 67 -6.99 5.52 -2.43
N ALA A 68 -5.85 5.28 -3.09
CA ALA A 68 -5.83 5.11 -4.54
C ALA A 68 -6.43 3.77 -4.98
N MET A 69 -6.25 2.70 -4.19
CA MET A 69 -6.84 1.40 -4.50
C MET A 69 -8.36 1.45 -4.41
N GLU A 70 -8.90 2.00 -3.32
CA GLU A 70 -10.34 2.17 -3.13
C GLU A 70 -10.94 3.05 -4.23
N GLY A 71 -10.37 4.23 -4.45
CA GLY A 71 -10.84 5.14 -5.49
C GLY A 71 -10.75 4.57 -6.91
N LEU A 72 -9.77 3.72 -7.21
CA LEU A 72 -9.69 3.01 -8.49
C LEU A 72 -10.83 2.01 -8.65
N PHE A 73 -11.10 1.21 -7.61
CA PHE A 73 -12.17 0.23 -7.63
C PHE A 73 -13.54 0.88 -7.76
N GLU A 74 -13.80 1.93 -6.97
CA GLU A 74 -15.05 2.68 -7.05
C GLU A 74 -15.25 3.27 -8.44
N ALA A 75 -14.27 3.99 -8.97
CA ALA A 75 -14.39 4.64 -10.28
C ALA A 75 -14.66 3.64 -11.40
N GLN A 76 -13.96 2.50 -11.45
CA GLN A 76 -14.19 1.49 -12.47
C GLN A 76 -15.54 0.81 -12.30
N TYR A 77 -15.92 0.47 -11.06
CA TYR A 77 -17.19 -0.13 -10.75
C TYR A 77 -18.37 0.79 -11.18
N GLU A 78 -18.32 2.06 -10.81
CA GLU A 78 -19.33 3.04 -11.17
C GLU A 78 -19.48 3.18 -12.70
N VAL A 79 -18.37 3.33 -13.41
CA VAL A 79 -18.38 3.42 -14.89
C VAL A 79 -19.03 2.18 -15.51
N LEU A 80 -18.69 0.98 -15.06
CA LEU A 80 -19.31 -0.24 -15.57
C LEU A 80 -20.81 -0.30 -15.28
N ARG A 81 -21.23 0.10 -14.06
CA ARG A 81 -22.63 0.17 -13.67
C ARG A 81 -23.43 1.19 -14.49
N GLU A 82 -22.87 2.35 -14.73
CA GLU A 82 -23.48 3.41 -15.55
C GLU A 82 -23.69 2.98 -17.01
N HIS A 83 -22.82 2.09 -17.51
CA HIS A 83 -22.93 1.53 -18.86
C HIS A 83 -23.72 0.23 -18.93
N GLY A 84 -24.46 -0.13 -17.86
CA GLY A 84 -25.44 -1.20 -17.87
C GLY A 84 -24.93 -2.59 -17.46
N HIS A 85 -23.68 -2.73 -17.05
CA HIS A 85 -23.18 -3.99 -16.49
C HIS A 85 -23.89 -4.32 -15.18
N SER A 86 -24.14 -5.60 -14.92
CA SER A 86 -24.71 -6.05 -13.64
C SER A 86 -23.74 -5.79 -12.47
N PRO A 87 -24.23 -5.75 -11.22
CA PRO A 87 -23.35 -5.63 -10.06
C PRO A 87 -22.27 -6.71 -10.00
N SER A 88 -22.61 -7.94 -10.36
CA SER A 88 -21.68 -9.05 -10.34
C SER A 88 -20.60 -8.93 -11.41
N GLU A 89 -20.95 -8.51 -12.64
CA GLU A 89 -19.96 -8.25 -13.69
C GLU A 89 -19.00 -7.13 -13.29
N ALA A 90 -19.55 -5.99 -12.81
CA ALA A 90 -18.75 -4.86 -12.40
C ALA A 90 -17.81 -5.21 -11.24
N PHE A 91 -18.28 -5.96 -10.26
CA PHE A 91 -17.46 -6.41 -9.12
C PHE A 91 -16.36 -7.39 -9.56
N ASN A 92 -16.69 -8.37 -10.41
CA ASN A 92 -15.72 -9.34 -10.90
C ASN A 92 -14.55 -8.66 -11.62
N GLU A 93 -14.86 -7.78 -12.57
CA GLU A 93 -13.84 -7.09 -13.39
C GLU A 93 -13.06 -5.99 -12.63
N THR A 94 -13.52 -5.62 -11.44
CA THR A 94 -12.90 -4.54 -10.66
C THR A 94 -12.13 -5.09 -9.46
N VAL A 95 -12.80 -5.89 -8.63
CA VAL A 95 -12.30 -6.30 -7.32
C VAL A 95 -11.84 -7.75 -7.30
N GLU A 96 -12.71 -8.68 -7.76
CA GLU A 96 -12.50 -10.12 -7.58
C GLU A 96 -11.24 -10.60 -8.29
N GLU A 97 -11.09 -10.34 -9.59
CA GLU A 97 -9.91 -10.78 -10.32
C GLU A 97 -8.63 -10.12 -9.84
N MET A 98 -8.69 -8.84 -9.45
CA MET A 98 -7.53 -8.15 -8.89
C MET A 98 -7.06 -8.82 -7.60
N THR A 99 -7.97 -9.04 -6.66
CA THR A 99 -7.63 -9.49 -5.30
C THR A 99 -7.41 -10.99 -5.19
N GLN A 100 -8.15 -11.80 -5.94
CA GLN A 100 -8.08 -13.26 -5.86
C GLN A 100 -7.09 -13.89 -6.85
N SER A 101 -6.73 -13.17 -7.92
CA SER A 101 -5.84 -13.68 -8.96
C SER A 101 -4.56 -12.85 -9.10
N LEU A 102 -4.67 -11.58 -9.47
CA LEU A 102 -3.49 -10.80 -9.86
C LEU A 102 -2.58 -10.43 -8.69
N MET A 103 -3.13 -9.91 -7.60
CA MET A 103 -2.32 -9.48 -6.44
C MET A 103 -1.53 -10.60 -5.77
N PRO A 104 -2.10 -11.79 -5.52
CA PRO A 104 -1.33 -12.94 -5.04
C PRO A 104 -0.16 -13.30 -5.94
N LEU A 105 -0.36 -13.28 -7.27
CA LEU A 105 0.69 -13.57 -8.24
C LEU A 105 1.75 -12.46 -8.31
N PHE A 106 1.38 -11.21 -8.17
CA PHE A 106 2.35 -10.11 -8.03
C PHE A 106 3.26 -10.32 -6.81
N GLY A 107 2.68 -10.70 -5.68
CA GLY A 107 3.41 -10.97 -4.46
C GLY A 107 4.36 -12.16 -4.56
N GLU A 108 3.93 -13.22 -5.26
CA GLU A 108 4.68 -14.47 -5.38
C GLU A 108 5.74 -14.45 -6.49
N LYS A 109 5.37 -13.95 -7.67
CA LYS A 109 6.17 -14.05 -8.91
C LYS A 109 6.79 -12.74 -9.37
N GLY A 110 6.26 -11.62 -8.90
CA GLY A 110 6.66 -10.29 -9.36
C GLY A 110 5.86 -9.78 -10.56
N MET A 111 5.95 -8.48 -10.78
CA MET A 111 5.17 -7.80 -11.81
C MET A 111 5.56 -8.21 -13.23
N ASP A 112 6.84 -8.36 -13.50
CA ASP A 112 7.35 -8.75 -14.82
C ASP A 112 6.83 -10.13 -15.23
N TRP A 113 6.81 -11.06 -14.29
CA TRP A 113 6.24 -12.38 -14.52
C TRP A 113 4.75 -12.31 -14.84
N MET A 114 3.99 -11.51 -14.08
CA MET A 114 2.55 -11.31 -14.35
C MET A 114 2.31 -10.80 -15.76
N TYR A 115 3.01 -9.75 -16.17
CA TYR A 115 2.87 -9.20 -17.52
C TYR A 115 3.19 -10.24 -18.59
N ALA A 116 4.26 -11.01 -18.43
CA ALA A 116 4.66 -12.02 -19.40
C ALA A 116 3.67 -13.18 -19.54
N ASN A 117 2.85 -13.44 -18.50
CA ASN A 117 1.92 -14.57 -18.43
C ASN A 117 0.44 -14.18 -18.58
N CYS A 118 0.13 -12.90 -18.75
CA CYS A 118 -1.21 -12.46 -19.10
C CYS A 118 -1.50 -12.63 -20.60
N SER A 119 -2.76 -12.51 -21.00
CA SER A 119 -3.16 -12.49 -22.40
C SER A 119 -2.49 -11.32 -23.15
N THR A 120 -2.28 -11.48 -24.44
CA THR A 120 -1.72 -10.39 -25.29
C THR A 120 -2.59 -9.14 -25.28
N THR A 121 -3.90 -9.28 -25.11
CA THR A 121 -4.85 -8.18 -24.97
C THR A 121 -4.61 -7.43 -23.66
N ALA A 122 -4.43 -8.13 -22.53
CA ALA A 122 -4.14 -7.52 -21.25
C ALA A 122 -2.76 -6.82 -21.24
N GLN A 123 -1.74 -7.46 -21.83
CA GLN A 123 -0.41 -6.85 -22.01
C GLN A 123 -0.50 -5.55 -22.81
N ARG A 124 -1.22 -5.57 -23.92
CA ARG A 124 -1.42 -4.37 -24.75
C ARG A 124 -2.18 -3.29 -24.00
N GLY A 125 -3.24 -3.64 -23.28
CA GLY A 125 -4.01 -2.73 -22.45
C GLY A 125 -3.13 -2.04 -21.39
N ALA A 126 -2.26 -2.79 -20.72
CA ALA A 126 -1.33 -2.24 -19.75
C ALA A 126 -0.36 -1.22 -20.39
N LEU A 127 0.22 -1.53 -21.54
CA LEU A 127 1.13 -0.63 -22.26
C LEU A 127 0.44 0.67 -22.69
N ASP A 128 -0.81 0.59 -23.15
CA ASP A 128 -1.54 1.74 -23.69
C ASP A 128 -2.13 2.63 -22.59
N TRP A 129 -2.55 2.04 -21.47
CA TRP A 129 -3.28 2.76 -20.42
C TRP A 129 -2.44 3.13 -19.20
N ALA A 130 -1.40 2.38 -18.87
CA ALA A 130 -0.54 2.72 -17.73
C ALA A 130 0.04 4.14 -17.81
N PRO A 131 0.51 4.65 -18.98
CA PRO A 131 0.98 6.03 -19.08
C PRO A 131 -0.12 7.07 -18.76
N ARG A 132 -1.36 6.81 -19.20
CA ARG A 132 -2.50 7.72 -18.97
C ARG A 132 -2.89 7.77 -17.50
N PHE A 133 -2.99 6.61 -16.84
CA PHE A 133 -3.24 6.54 -15.40
C PHE A 133 -2.11 7.19 -14.61
N ARG A 134 -0.86 6.93 -14.97
CA ARG A 134 0.30 7.56 -14.33
C ARG A 134 0.24 9.08 -14.43
N GLU A 135 -0.07 9.62 -15.59
CA GLU A 135 -0.20 11.07 -15.81
C GLU A 135 -1.31 11.68 -14.95
N ALA A 136 -2.47 11.03 -14.85
CA ALA A 136 -3.59 11.48 -14.06
C ALA A 136 -3.32 11.38 -12.54
N ILE A 137 -2.69 10.30 -12.07
CA ILE A 137 -2.48 10.03 -10.65
C ILE A 137 -1.27 10.77 -10.08
N LYS A 138 -0.19 10.96 -10.86
CA LYS A 138 1.05 11.55 -10.36
C LYS A 138 0.86 12.92 -9.67
N PRO A 139 0.09 13.88 -10.21
CA PRO A 139 -0.16 15.15 -9.53
C PRO A 139 -0.87 14.98 -8.18
N VAL A 140 -1.79 14.04 -8.07
CA VAL A 140 -2.49 13.72 -6.81
C VAL A 140 -1.52 13.15 -5.78
N MET A 141 -0.64 12.24 -6.19
CA MET A 141 0.40 11.68 -5.31
C MET A 141 1.41 12.74 -4.84
N GLU A 142 1.78 13.67 -5.71
CA GLU A 142 2.67 14.80 -5.36
C GLU A 142 2.01 15.70 -4.31
N TRP A 143 0.74 16.05 -4.51
CA TRP A 143 -0.03 16.84 -3.55
C TRP A 143 -0.15 16.12 -2.20
N LEU A 144 -0.48 14.82 -2.21
CA LEU A 144 -0.53 14.00 -1.01
C LEU A 144 0.81 13.98 -0.27
N TYR A 145 1.91 13.74 -0.99
CA TYR A 145 3.25 13.72 -0.39
C TYR A 145 3.58 15.05 0.31
N LEU A 146 3.28 16.18 -0.31
CA LEU A 146 3.50 17.50 0.28
C LEU A 146 2.63 17.72 1.52
N SER A 147 1.37 17.29 1.49
CA SER A 147 0.45 17.36 2.63
C SER A 147 0.95 16.51 3.82
N VAL A 148 1.45 15.31 3.55
CA VAL A 148 2.08 14.44 4.56
C VAL A 148 3.34 15.11 5.12
N LYS A 149 4.23 15.60 4.26
CA LYS A 149 5.50 16.21 4.65
C LYS A 149 5.33 17.44 5.54
N THR A 150 4.27 18.21 5.35
CA THR A 150 3.95 19.38 6.18
C THR A 150 3.26 19.02 7.51
N GLY A 151 2.95 17.74 7.75
CA GLY A 151 2.25 17.27 8.95
C GLY A 151 0.72 17.42 8.88
N ASN A 152 0.19 17.97 7.79
CA ASN A 152 -1.23 18.22 7.64
C ASN A 152 -2.07 16.94 7.73
N GLU A 153 -1.63 15.87 7.08
CA GLU A 153 -2.35 14.58 7.12
C GLU A 153 -2.38 13.95 8.51
N ALA A 154 -1.29 14.05 9.26
CA ALA A 154 -1.27 13.60 10.65
C ALA A 154 -2.21 14.43 11.52
N GLN A 155 -2.23 15.76 11.34
CA GLN A 155 -3.13 16.64 12.08
C GLN A 155 -4.60 16.36 11.79
N ILE A 156 -4.96 16.17 10.52
CA ILE A 156 -6.33 15.78 10.13
C ILE A 156 -6.77 14.49 10.82
N SER A 157 -5.89 13.49 10.90
CA SER A 157 -6.18 12.22 11.58
C SER A 157 -6.41 12.43 13.08
N ILE A 158 -5.56 13.22 13.72
CA ILE A 158 -5.70 13.53 15.14
C ILE A 158 -7.04 14.25 15.41
N ASP A 159 -7.32 15.28 14.63
CA ASP A 159 -8.52 16.09 14.82
C ASP A 159 -9.81 15.28 14.63
N ARG A 160 -9.86 14.45 13.58
CA ARG A 160 -11.03 13.61 13.29
C ARG A 160 -11.19 12.47 14.29
N ASN A 161 -10.10 11.77 14.63
CA ASN A 161 -10.16 10.61 15.53
C ASN A 161 -10.29 10.98 17.00
N SER A 162 -10.07 12.25 17.35
CA SER A 162 -10.33 12.79 18.70
C SER A 162 -11.80 13.09 18.96
N GLN A 163 -12.66 13.04 17.95
CA GLN A 163 -14.09 13.25 18.13
C GLN A 163 -14.73 12.05 18.87
N PRO A 164 -15.68 12.28 19.81
CA PRO A 164 -16.30 11.21 20.60
C PRO A 164 -16.99 10.13 19.74
N ASP A 165 -17.50 10.53 18.58
CA ASP A 165 -18.28 9.71 17.64
C ASP A 165 -17.48 9.21 16.42
N TYR A 166 -16.14 9.29 16.46
CA TYR A 166 -15.33 8.98 15.27
C TYR A 166 -15.55 7.56 14.76
N ARG A 167 -15.80 6.58 15.63
CA ARG A 167 -16.05 5.18 15.25
C ARG A 167 -17.36 5.00 14.52
N GLU A 168 -18.39 5.77 14.88
CA GLU A 168 -19.69 5.74 14.22
C GLU A 168 -19.62 6.33 12.80
N LYS A 169 -18.68 7.27 12.59
CA LYS A 169 -18.44 7.91 11.28
C LYS A 169 -17.54 7.11 10.35
N LEU A 170 -16.95 6.01 10.80
CA LEU A 170 -16.18 5.09 9.97
C LEU A 170 -17.04 4.01 9.29
N ASN A 171 -18.29 3.89 9.69
CA ASN A 171 -19.28 2.98 9.11
C ASN A 171 -20.27 3.77 8.25
#